data_62035a130431cac8f6e1ad45b2dac3ca
#
_entry.id   62035a130431cac8f6e1ad45b2dac3ca
#
_cell.length_a   1.000
_cell.length_b   1.000
_cell.length_c   1.000
_cell.angle_alpha   90.00
_cell.angle_beta   90.00
_cell.angle_gamma   90.00
#
_symmetry.space_group_name_H-M   'P 1'
#
loop_
_entity.id
_entity.type
_entity.pdbx_description
1 polymer ?
#
loop_
_entity_poly.entity_id
_entity_poly.type
_entity_poly.pdbx_seq_one_letter_code
_entity_poly.pdbx_strand_id
1 'polypeptide(L)'
;MSCAERATYHHGDLRQTLLHAAVRHIREQGTEGLSLRALAREAGVSPTAPYRHFENRTALLAALATEGFRELEERMRAASVDAERDPVAALHALGCAYVEYARTHPVKYHLMFGDLIGDFSPFSELLDAAETCYGRLERVLALGLEQGLLRGPDLQELGGHTWASVHGIAGLVIAAERKRATQPDLPIDEIRPLCAQRRVLESPERAVARLMAGIVIDDGALAALRRRTGDG
;
A
#
# COMPACT_ATOMS: atom_id res chain seq x y z
N MET A 1 -6.68 17.44 47.95
CA MET A 1 -7.70 17.76 46.95
C MET A 1 -6.99 17.77 45.60
N SER A 2 -7.01 16.62 44.92
CA SER A 2 -6.37 16.46 43.61
C SER A 2 -7.45 16.58 42.54
N CYS A 3 -7.35 17.63 41.75
CA CYS A 3 -8.21 17.85 40.58
C CYS A 3 -7.66 16.98 39.45
N ALA A 4 -8.30 15.85 39.17
CA ALA A 4 -7.96 15.04 38.02
C ALA A 4 -8.30 15.83 36.76
N GLU A 5 -7.26 16.17 35.99
CA GLU A 5 -7.37 16.68 34.63
C GLU A 5 -8.16 15.68 33.79
N ARG A 6 -9.45 15.99 33.56
CA ARG A 6 -10.23 15.37 32.50
C ARG A 6 -9.62 15.86 31.20
N ALA A 7 -8.87 14.99 30.52
CA ALA A 7 -8.46 15.21 29.14
C ALA A 7 -9.71 15.58 28.34
N THR A 8 -9.75 16.79 27.84
CA THR A 8 -10.80 17.32 26.95
C THR A 8 -10.77 16.49 25.66
N TYR A 9 -11.68 15.52 25.58
CA TYR A 9 -11.88 14.68 24.42
C TYR A 9 -12.50 15.57 23.33
N HIS A 10 -11.71 15.95 22.33
CA HIS A 10 -12.19 16.72 21.18
C HIS A 10 -13.16 15.86 20.38
N HIS A 11 -14.46 16.14 20.47
CA HIS A 11 -15.53 15.45 19.74
C HIS A 11 -15.40 15.55 18.20
N GLY A 12 -14.43 16.30 17.68
CA GLY A 12 -14.14 16.44 16.25
C GLY A 12 -13.38 15.27 15.62
N ASP A 13 -12.84 14.34 16.41
CA ASP A 13 -11.91 13.31 15.88
C ASP A 13 -12.25 11.86 16.27
N LEU A 14 -13.51 11.61 16.68
CA LEU A 14 -13.90 10.22 17.04
C LEU A 14 -13.76 9.27 15.83
N ARG A 15 -14.07 9.74 14.64
CA ARG A 15 -13.91 8.93 13.42
C ARG A 15 -12.46 8.45 13.26
N GLN A 16 -11.48 9.33 13.37
CA GLN A 16 -10.05 9.01 13.26
C GLN A 16 -9.58 8.15 14.44
N THR A 17 -10.05 8.44 15.65
CA THR A 17 -9.76 7.60 16.83
C THR A 17 -10.21 6.16 16.62
N LEU A 18 -11.41 5.95 16.06
CA LEU A 18 -11.94 4.61 15.76
C LEU A 18 -11.14 3.91 14.66
N LEU A 19 -10.73 4.63 13.60
CA LEU A 19 -9.90 4.08 12.53
C LEU A 19 -8.51 3.67 13.04
N HIS A 20 -7.86 4.50 13.85
CA HIS A 20 -6.58 4.16 14.48
C HIS A 20 -6.70 2.97 15.44
N ALA A 21 -7.75 2.93 16.25
CA ALA A 21 -8.02 1.80 17.14
C ALA A 21 -8.24 0.50 16.34
N ALA A 22 -8.96 0.57 15.22
CA ALA A 22 -9.18 -0.59 14.35
C ALA A 22 -7.88 -1.11 13.72
N VAL A 23 -7.00 -0.22 13.22
CA VAL A 23 -5.68 -0.62 12.69
C VAL A 23 -4.84 -1.31 13.76
N ARG A 24 -4.82 -0.76 14.99
CA ARG A 24 -4.11 -1.35 16.12
C ARG A 24 -4.67 -2.73 16.47
N HIS A 25 -5.99 -2.85 16.61
CA HIS A 25 -6.67 -4.11 16.90
C HIS A 25 -6.34 -5.19 15.85
N ILE A 26 -6.46 -4.85 14.55
CA ILE A 26 -6.16 -5.79 13.46
C ILE A 26 -4.70 -6.23 13.48
N ARG A 27 -3.78 -5.32 13.76
CA ARG A 27 -2.35 -5.64 13.83
C ARG A 27 -2.01 -6.58 14.99
N GLU A 28 -2.66 -6.43 16.14
CA GLU A 28 -2.35 -7.19 17.36
C GLU A 28 -3.12 -8.50 17.46
N GLN A 29 -4.37 -8.53 17.01
CA GLN A 29 -5.32 -9.62 17.25
C GLN A 29 -5.93 -10.20 15.96
N GLY A 30 -5.58 -9.62 14.81
CA GLY A 30 -6.24 -9.97 13.55
C GLY A 30 -7.62 -9.32 13.44
N THR A 31 -8.44 -9.87 12.55
CA THR A 31 -9.80 -9.36 12.32
C THR A 31 -10.86 -9.99 13.24
N GLU A 32 -10.49 -11.00 14.01
CA GLU A 32 -11.38 -11.63 15.00
C GLU A 32 -11.70 -10.65 16.14
N GLY A 33 -12.94 -10.66 16.58
CA GLY A 33 -13.38 -9.77 17.67
C GLY A 33 -13.50 -8.30 17.32
N LEU A 34 -13.05 -7.86 16.14
CA LEU A 34 -13.20 -6.47 15.69
C LEU A 34 -14.68 -6.13 15.54
N SER A 35 -15.16 -5.19 16.35
CA SER A 35 -16.52 -4.68 16.29
C SER A 35 -16.58 -3.21 16.70
N LEU A 36 -17.56 -2.47 16.20
CA LEU A 36 -17.75 -1.08 16.57
C LEU A 36 -17.93 -0.88 18.07
N ARG A 37 -18.57 -1.86 18.75
CA ARG A 37 -18.74 -1.84 20.21
C ARG A 37 -17.42 -2.05 20.96
N ALA A 38 -16.56 -2.95 20.47
CA ALA A 38 -15.23 -3.15 21.05
C ALA A 38 -14.39 -1.88 20.93
N LEU A 39 -14.40 -1.24 19.74
CA LEU A 39 -13.69 0.02 19.49
C LEU A 39 -14.26 1.18 20.33
N ALA A 40 -15.58 1.25 20.53
CA ALA A 40 -16.19 2.25 21.40
C ALA A 40 -15.67 2.13 22.84
N ARG A 41 -15.61 0.91 23.37
CA ARG A 41 -15.09 0.63 24.71
C ARG A 41 -13.62 1.03 24.83
N GLU A 42 -12.81 0.70 23.83
CA GLU A 42 -11.40 1.07 23.78
C GLU A 42 -11.19 2.60 23.71
N ALA A 43 -12.05 3.29 22.93
CA ALA A 43 -12.03 4.74 22.81
C ALA A 43 -12.67 5.48 24.01
N GLY A 44 -13.23 4.76 24.98
CA GLY A 44 -13.88 5.36 26.16
C GLY A 44 -15.18 6.13 25.85
N VAL A 45 -15.88 5.74 24.75
CA VAL A 45 -17.14 6.39 24.33
C VAL A 45 -18.33 5.46 24.49
N SER A 46 -19.55 6.02 24.37
CA SER A 46 -20.77 5.19 24.44
C SER A 46 -20.79 4.14 23.33
N PRO A 47 -21.39 2.94 23.58
CA PRO A 47 -21.48 1.87 22.58
C PRO A 47 -22.20 2.27 21.27
N THR A 48 -23.00 3.34 21.31
CA THR A 48 -23.76 3.85 20.18
C THR A 48 -23.00 4.95 19.39
N ALA A 49 -21.97 5.56 19.97
CA ALA A 49 -21.25 6.65 19.34
C ALA A 49 -20.60 6.30 17.97
N PRO A 50 -19.98 5.12 17.79
CA PRO A 50 -19.39 4.74 16.50
C PRO A 50 -20.40 4.64 15.37
N TYR A 51 -21.66 4.29 15.65
CA TYR A 51 -22.69 4.13 14.63
C TYR A 51 -23.14 5.47 13.98
N ARG A 52 -22.69 6.61 14.52
CA ARG A 52 -22.84 7.92 13.87
C ARG A 52 -21.83 8.13 12.72
N HIS A 53 -20.75 7.33 12.67
CA HIS A 53 -19.67 7.45 11.70
C HIS A 53 -19.61 6.24 10.75
N PHE A 54 -19.97 5.07 11.23
CA PHE A 54 -19.90 3.81 10.48
C PHE A 54 -21.18 3.01 10.72
N GLU A 55 -21.87 2.66 9.65
CA GLU A 55 -23.10 1.86 9.73
C GLU A 55 -22.83 0.47 10.37
N ASN A 56 -21.73 -0.14 9.96
CA ASN A 56 -21.35 -1.46 10.38
C ASN A 56 -19.81 -1.65 10.32
N ARG A 57 -19.34 -2.86 10.67
CA ARG A 57 -17.92 -3.22 10.62
C ARG A 57 -17.34 -3.10 9.20
N THR A 58 -18.09 -3.50 8.19
CA THR A 58 -17.63 -3.44 6.78
C THR A 58 -17.43 -2.00 6.32
N ALA A 59 -18.33 -1.08 6.71
CA ALA A 59 -18.17 0.36 6.42
C ALA A 59 -16.92 0.96 7.10
N LEU A 60 -16.58 0.50 8.32
CA LEU A 60 -15.32 0.89 8.97
C LEU A 60 -14.10 0.37 8.19
N LEU A 61 -14.11 -0.90 7.74
CA LEU A 61 -13.02 -1.49 6.96
C LEU A 61 -12.87 -0.81 5.60
N ALA A 62 -13.99 -0.50 4.94
CA ALA A 62 -14.00 0.25 3.69
C ALA A 62 -13.40 1.66 3.85
N ALA A 63 -13.71 2.35 4.95
CA ALA A 63 -13.10 3.65 5.25
C ALA A 63 -11.58 3.54 5.47
N LEU A 64 -11.10 2.48 6.11
CA LEU A 64 -9.65 2.23 6.26
C LEU A 64 -8.97 1.94 4.92
N ALA A 65 -9.61 1.17 4.04
CA ALA A 65 -9.11 0.92 2.69
C ALA A 65 -9.08 2.21 1.85
N THR A 66 -10.12 3.05 1.97
CA THR A 66 -10.19 4.37 1.32
C THR A 66 -9.02 5.27 1.74
N GLU A 67 -8.74 5.35 3.05
CA GLU A 67 -7.55 6.07 3.55
C GLU A 67 -6.27 5.44 2.99
N GLY A 68 -6.20 4.11 2.94
CA GLY A 68 -5.07 3.39 2.39
C GLY A 68 -4.76 3.79 0.94
N PHE A 69 -5.77 3.81 0.07
CA PHE A 69 -5.61 4.23 -1.33
C PHE A 69 -5.21 5.70 -1.45
N ARG A 70 -5.80 6.60 -0.64
CA ARG A 70 -5.45 8.02 -0.64
C ARG A 70 -4.00 8.27 -0.19
N GLU A 71 -3.55 7.58 0.86
CA GLU A 71 -2.17 7.66 1.35
C GLU A 71 -1.17 7.10 0.34
N LEU A 72 -1.50 5.98 -0.30
CA LEU A 72 -0.66 5.39 -1.35
C LEU A 72 -0.58 6.34 -2.56
N GLU A 73 -1.71 6.88 -3.05
CA GLU A 73 -1.74 7.84 -4.15
C GLU A 73 -0.85 9.06 -3.85
N GLU A 74 -0.97 9.64 -2.66
CA GLU A 74 -0.17 10.79 -2.27
C GLU A 74 1.34 10.49 -2.30
N ARG A 75 1.76 9.32 -1.82
CA ARG A 75 3.16 8.89 -1.88
C ARG A 75 3.64 8.67 -3.32
N MET A 76 2.81 8.01 -4.14
CA MET A 76 3.11 7.79 -5.55
C MET A 76 3.17 9.12 -6.32
N ARG A 77 2.28 10.05 -6.02
CA ARG A 77 2.27 11.40 -6.58
C ARG A 77 3.54 12.16 -6.22
N ALA A 78 3.93 12.13 -4.95
CA ALA A 78 5.16 12.77 -4.49
C ALA A 78 6.42 12.16 -5.13
N ALA A 79 6.43 10.84 -5.37
CA ALA A 79 7.55 10.14 -6.01
C ALA A 79 7.64 10.38 -7.53
N SER A 80 6.55 10.79 -8.19
CA SER A 80 6.45 10.93 -9.65
C SER A 80 6.31 12.38 -10.15
N VAL A 81 6.79 13.37 -9.38
CA VAL A 81 6.65 14.80 -9.72
C VAL A 81 7.31 15.18 -11.05
N ASP A 82 8.42 14.52 -11.41
CA ASP A 82 9.18 14.77 -12.63
C ASP A 82 8.80 13.84 -13.80
N ALA A 83 7.62 13.20 -13.76
CA ALA A 83 7.20 12.19 -14.74
C ALA A 83 7.19 12.70 -16.19
N GLU A 84 6.87 13.97 -16.42
CA GLU A 84 6.88 14.58 -17.76
C GLU A 84 8.31 14.67 -18.35
N ARG A 85 9.31 14.84 -17.50
CA ARG A 85 10.72 14.94 -17.88
C ARG A 85 11.41 13.57 -17.97
N ASP A 86 11.13 12.67 -17.05
CA ASP A 86 11.78 11.35 -16.94
C ASP A 86 10.74 10.30 -16.48
N PRO A 87 9.85 9.84 -17.38
CA PRO A 87 8.80 8.89 -17.01
C PRO A 87 9.36 7.54 -16.57
N VAL A 88 10.56 7.14 -17.03
CA VAL A 88 11.19 5.86 -16.60
C VAL A 88 11.63 5.95 -15.13
N ALA A 89 12.30 7.04 -14.75
CA ALA A 89 12.68 7.26 -13.37
C ALA A 89 11.45 7.43 -12.46
N ALA A 90 10.42 8.14 -12.92
CA ALA A 90 9.17 8.32 -12.19
C ALA A 90 8.43 7.00 -11.98
N LEU A 91 8.37 6.12 -12.99
CA LEU A 91 7.77 4.80 -12.89
C LEU A 91 8.50 3.92 -11.87
N HIS A 92 9.83 3.95 -11.87
CA HIS A 92 10.63 3.26 -10.87
C HIS A 92 10.34 3.78 -9.46
N ALA A 93 10.37 5.11 -9.27
CA ALA A 93 10.13 5.73 -7.97
C ALA A 93 8.71 5.44 -7.45
N LEU A 94 7.72 5.41 -8.35
CA LEU A 94 6.34 5.04 -8.06
C LEU A 94 6.24 3.59 -7.58
N GLY A 95 6.90 2.65 -8.26
CA GLY A 95 6.97 1.25 -7.84
C GLY A 95 7.64 1.07 -6.48
N CYS A 96 8.72 1.79 -6.21
CA CYS A 96 9.39 1.80 -4.89
C CYS A 96 8.48 2.36 -3.79
N ALA A 97 7.76 3.47 -4.06
CA ALA A 97 6.80 4.05 -3.13
C ALA A 97 5.65 3.08 -2.81
N TYR A 98 5.17 2.33 -3.82
CA TYR A 98 4.16 1.30 -3.64
C TYR A 98 4.62 0.18 -2.69
N VAL A 99 5.81 -0.38 -2.94
CA VAL A 99 6.37 -1.46 -2.11
C VAL A 99 6.63 -0.98 -0.68
N GLU A 100 7.18 0.23 -0.51
CA GLU A 100 7.44 0.82 0.80
C GLU A 100 6.14 1.12 1.57
N TYR A 101 5.09 1.56 0.88
CA TYR A 101 3.78 1.73 1.50
C TYR A 101 3.24 0.39 2.02
N ALA A 102 3.26 -0.65 1.20
CA ALA A 102 2.80 -1.98 1.56
C ALA A 102 3.55 -2.53 2.80
N ARG A 103 4.87 -2.31 2.83
CA ARG A 103 5.76 -2.70 3.93
C ARG A 103 5.42 -1.99 5.23
N THR A 104 5.19 -0.68 5.17
CA THR A 104 4.97 0.17 6.37
C THR A 104 3.52 0.19 6.84
N HIS A 105 2.55 -0.17 5.98
CA HIS A 105 1.11 -0.15 6.24
C HIS A 105 0.43 -1.48 5.90
N PRO A 106 0.94 -2.64 6.37
CA PRO A 106 0.45 -3.95 5.92
C PRO A 106 -1.04 -4.18 6.23
N VAL A 107 -1.58 -3.62 7.32
CA VAL A 107 -3.01 -3.74 7.64
C VAL A 107 -3.87 -3.04 6.58
N LYS A 108 -3.59 -1.77 6.26
CA LYS A 108 -4.33 -1.04 5.23
C LYS A 108 -4.16 -1.71 3.86
N TYR A 109 -2.94 -2.12 3.52
CA TYR A 109 -2.65 -2.82 2.26
C TYR A 109 -3.49 -4.10 2.09
N HIS A 110 -3.63 -4.93 3.15
CA HIS A 110 -4.48 -6.12 3.10
C HIS A 110 -5.98 -5.79 3.02
N LEU A 111 -6.42 -4.64 3.54
CA LEU A 111 -7.80 -4.19 3.39
C LEU A 111 -8.09 -3.67 1.97
N MET A 112 -7.11 -3.03 1.33
CA MET A 112 -7.23 -2.50 -0.03
C MET A 112 -7.34 -3.60 -1.09
N PHE A 113 -6.63 -4.71 -0.91
CA PHE A 113 -6.44 -5.74 -1.95
C PHE A 113 -6.87 -7.15 -1.53
N GLY A 114 -7.34 -7.33 -0.30
CA GLY A 114 -7.79 -8.63 0.23
C GLY A 114 -9.32 -8.75 0.26
N ASP A 115 -9.79 -9.92 0.67
CA ASP A 115 -11.22 -10.30 0.62
C ASP A 115 -12.04 -9.84 1.85
N LEU A 116 -11.45 -9.08 2.78
CA LEU A 116 -12.10 -8.74 4.06
C LEU A 116 -13.32 -7.83 3.94
N ILE A 117 -13.40 -7.04 2.89
CA ILE A 117 -14.53 -6.15 2.60
C ILE A 117 -15.54 -6.87 1.71
N GLY A 118 -15.05 -7.75 0.82
CA GLY A 118 -15.87 -8.47 -0.15
C GLY A 118 -16.31 -7.56 -1.29
N ASP A 119 -17.57 -7.14 -1.27
CA ASP A 119 -18.11 -6.26 -2.31
C ASP A 119 -17.79 -4.79 -2.02
N PHE A 120 -17.11 -4.12 -2.94
CA PHE A 120 -16.77 -2.70 -2.88
C PHE A 120 -17.88 -1.80 -3.44
N SER A 121 -18.83 -2.35 -4.21
CA SER A 121 -19.82 -1.57 -4.94
C SER A 121 -20.67 -0.62 -4.07
N PRO A 122 -20.95 -0.90 -2.78
CA PRO A 122 -21.66 0.03 -1.93
C PRO A 122 -20.84 1.24 -1.45
N PHE A 123 -19.51 1.23 -1.70
CA PHE A 123 -18.58 2.22 -1.12
C PHE A 123 -17.97 3.10 -2.22
N SER A 124 -18.72 4.09 -2.70
CA SER A 124 -18.29 4.98 -3.80
C SER A 124 -16.97 5.68 -3.51
N GLU A 125 -16.76 6.19 -2.29
CA GLU A 125 -15.48 6.82 -1.90
C GLU A 125 -14.28 5.85 -1.98
N LEU A 126 -14.50 4.56 -1.71
CA LEU A 126 -13.46 3.54 -1.84
C LEU A 126 -13.11 3.30 -3.31
N LEU A 127 -14.13 3.18 -4.17
CA LEU A 127 -13.94 3.01 -5.61
C LEU A 127 -13.23 4.21 -6.21
N ASP A 128 -13.66 5.43 -5.91
CA ASP A 128 -13.03 6.67 -6.39
C ASP A 128 -11.56 6.78 -5.95
N ALA A 129 -11.26 6.41 -4.71
CA ALA A 129 -9.89 6.42 -4.20
C ALA A 129 -9.01 5.37 -4.89
N ALA A 130 -9.54 4.17 -5.14
CA ALA A 130 -8.83 3.11 -5.84
C ALA A 130 -8.55 3.50 -7.29
N GLU A 131 -9.55 4.05 -8.00
CA GLU A 131 -9.42 4.54 -9.38
C GLU A 131 -8.39 5.67 -9.48
N THR A 132 -8.46 6.65 -8.59
CA THR A 132 -7.50 7.76 -8.54
C THR A 132 -6.07 7.25 -8.32
N CYS A 133 -5.89 6.29 -7.43
CA CYS A 133 -4.60 5.68 -7.14
C CYS A 133 -4.06 4.91 -8.36
N TYR A 134 -4.89 4.10 -9.02
CA TYR A 134 -4.49 3.38 -10.24
C TYR A 134 -4.20 4.32 -11.40
N GLY A 135 -4.99 5.37 -11.59
CA GLY A 135 -4.81 6.40 -12.61
C GLY A 135 -3.44 7.11 -12.51
N ARG A 136 -2.82 7.13 -11.33
CA ARG A 136 -1.44 7.63 -11.17
C ARG A 136 -0.43 6.76 -11.93
N LEU A 137 -0.56 5.45 -11.87
CA LEU A 137 0.27 4.51 -12.64
C LEU A 137 0.04 4.70 -14.14
N GLU A 138 -1.21 4.71 -14.58
CA GLU A 138 -1.56 4.86 -16.00
C GLU A 138 -1.00 6.15 -16.60
N ARG A 139 -1.07 7.27 -15.87
CA ARG A 139 -0.51 8.55 -16.33
C ARG A 139 1.00 8.44 -16.61
N VAL A 140 1.78 7.84 -15.72
CA VAL A 140 3.23 7.70 -15.89
C VAL A 140 3.56 6.77 -17.06
N LEU A 141 2.80 5.66 -17.19
CA LEU A 141 2.96 4.73 -18.31
C LEU A 141 2.62 5.40 -19.65
N ALA A 142 1.53 6.17 -19.70
CA ALA A 142 1.14 6.90 -20.91
C ALA A 142 2.24 7.86 -21.36
N LEU A 143 2.82 8.66 -20.46
CA LEU A 143 3.96 9.54 -20.76
C LEU A 143 5.16 8.76 -21.32
N GLY A 144 5.48 7.61 -20.75
CA GLY A 144 6.57 6.76 -21.23
C GLY A 144 6.32 6.16 -22.62
N LEU A 145 5.07 5.77 -22.92
CA LEU A 145 4.66 5.32 -24.25
C LEU A 145 4.68 6.45 -25.29
N GLU A 146 4.13 7.62 -24.95
CA GLU A 146 4.11 8.81 -25.82
C GLU A 146 5.52 9.28 -26.18
N GLN A 147 6.47 9.19 -25.25
CA GLN A 147 7.88 9.53 -25.49
C GLN A 147 8.68 8.42 -26.17
N GLY A 148 8.08 7.26 -26.43
CA GLY A 148 8.76 6.12 -27.05
C GLY A 148 9.83 5.46 -26.16
N LEU A 149 9.75 5.64 -24.85
CA LEU A 149 10.69 5.07 -23.87
C LEU A 149 10.24 3.71 -23.33
N LEU A 150 8.93 3.42 -23.40
CA LEU A 150 8.31 2.18 -22.99
C LEU A 150 7.68 1.46 -24.17
N ARG A 151 7.53 0.12 -24.04
CA ARG A 151 6.80 -0.73 -24.97
C ARG A 151 5.70 -1.47 -24.25
N GLY A 152 4.60 -1.68 -24.94
CA GLY A 152 3.47 -2.48 -24.48
C GLY A 152 2.41 -2.57 -25.59
N PRO A 153 1.50 -3.55 -25.49
CA PRO A 153 0.43 -3.72 -26.50
C PRO A 153 -0.58 -2.58 -26.44
N ASP A 154 -1.00 -2.20 -25.25
CA ASP A 154 -1.83 -1.04 -24.95
C ASP A 154 -1.60 -0.59 -23.49
N LEU A 155 -2.17 0.56 -23.12
CA LEU A 155 -1.99 1.14 -21.80
C LEU A 155 -2.62 0.29 -20.68
N GLN A 156 -3.79 -0.29 -20.93
CA GLN A 156 -4.50 -1.08 -19.91
C GLN A 156 -3.76 -2.40 -19.61
N GLU A 157 -3.31 -3.10 -20.64
CA GLU A 157 -2.56 -4.35 -20.49
C GLU A 157 -1.21 -4.08 -19.82
N LEU A 158 -0.50 -3.03 -20.26
CA LEU A 158 0.76 -2.62 -19.63
C LEU A 158 0.58 -2.22 -18.17
N GLY A 159 -0.48 -1.47 -17.85
CA GLY A 159 -0.86 -1.09 -16.50
C GLY A 159 -1.16 -2.30 -15.62
N GLY A 160 -1.97 -3.22 -16.10
CA GLY A 160 -2.32 -4.46 -15.41
C GLY A 160 -1.10 -5.32 -15.09
N HIS A 161 -0.21 -5.54 -16.07
CA HIS A 161 1.03 -6.31 -15.88
C HIS A 161 2.00 -5.61 -14.91
N THR A 162 2.17 -4.31 -15.03
CA THR A 162 3.05 -3.53 -14.13
C THR A 162 2.53 -3.58 -12.71
N TRP A 163 1.23 -3.36 -12.53
CA TRP A 163 0.60 -3.44 -11.21
C TRP A 163 0.70 -4.84 -10.60
N ALA A 164 0.33 -5.88 -11.33
CA ALA A 164 0.39 -7.27 -10.84
C ALA A 164 1.82 -7.64 -10.38
N SER A 165 2.81 -7.17 -11.11
CA SER A 165 4.21 -7.48 -10.83
C SER A 165 4.72 -6.76 -9.57
N VAL A 166 4.45 -5.46 -9.42
CA VAL A 166 4.86 -4.70 -8.22
C VAL A 166 4.07 -5.15 -6.99
N HIS A 167 2.80 -5.53 -7.19
CA HIS A 167 1.96 -6.13 -6.15
C HIS A 167 2.54 -7.46 -5.66
N GLY A 168 3.03 -8.30 -6.56
CA GLY A 168 3.75 -9.53 -6.21
C GLY A 168 5.01 -9.27 -5.38
N ILE A 169 5.82 -8.27 -5.75
CA ILE A 169 6.99 -7.84 -4.96
C ILE A 169 6.56 -7.41 -3.55
N ALA A 170 5.56 -6.54 -3.45
CA ALA A 170 5.03 -6.04 -2.17
C ALA A 170 4.53 -7.18 -1.27
N GLY A 171 3.79 -8.14 -1.83
CA GLY A 171 3.32 -9.32 -1.10
C GLY A 171 4.47 -10.18 -0.56
N LEU A 172 5.53 -10.39 -1.35
CA LEU A 172 6.73 -11.10 -0.91
C LEU A 172 7.46 -10.37 0.22
N VAL A 173 7.57 -9.04 0.14
CA VAL A 173 8.20 -8.21 1.19
C VAL A 173 7.42 -8.34 2.50
N ILE A 174 6.10 -8.14 2.48
CA ILE A 174 5.25 -8.28 3.68
C ILE A 174 5.36 -9.69 4.28
N ALA A 175 5.29 -10.74 3.43
CA ALA A 175 5.37 -12.12 3.89
C ALA A 175 6.74 -12.45 4.52
N ALA A 176 7.83 -11.91 3.97
CA ALA A 176 9.18 -12.09 4.51
C ALA A 176 9.34 -11.40 5.86
N GLU A 177 8.88 -10.16 6.00
CA GLU A 177 8.93 -9.42 7.28
C GLU A 177 8.11 -10.12 8.36
N ARG A 178 6.91 -10.59 8.02
CA ARG A 178 6.09 -11.37 8.95
C ARG A 178 6.79 -12.64 9.42
N LYS A 179 7.42 -13.40 8.51
CA LYS A 179 8.18 -14.61 8.87
C LYS A 179 9.34 -14.28 9.80
N ARG A 180 10.11 -13.22 9.51
CA ARG A 180 11.20 -12.78 10.39
C ARG A 180 10.71 -12.46 11.81
N ALA A 181 9.56 -11.79 11.92
CA ALA A 181 8.99 -11.42 13.22
C ALA A 181 8.44 -12.63 14.00
N THR A 182 7.85 -13.62 13.32
CA THR A 182 7.17 -14.74 13.97
C THR A 182 8.02 -16.01 14.09
N GLN A 183 9.08 -16.14 13.28
CA GLN A 183 9.96 -17.31 13.19
C GLN A 183 11.43 -16.86 13.07
N PRO A 184 12.02 -16.23 14.10
CA PRO A 184 13.38 -15.68 14.02
C PRO A 184 14.47 -16.74 13.78
N ASP A 185 14.24 -17.97 14.23
CA ASP A 185 15.19 -19.08 14.12
C ASP A 185 15.05 -19.87 12.81
N LEU A 186 14.17 -19.44 11.89
CA LEU A 186 14.00 -20.12 10.61
C LEU A 186 15.30 -20.01 9.78
N PRO A 187 15.90 -21.16 9.30
CA PRO A 187 17.13 -21.12 8.52
C PRO A 187 16.86 -20.62 7.09
N ILE A 188 16.60 -19.32 6.94
CA ILE A 188 16.22 -18.68 5.68
C ILE A 188 17.23 -18.94 4.58
N ASP A 189 18.53 -18.99 4.92
CA ASP A 189 19.63 -19.17 3.97
C ASP A 189 19.74 -20.60 3.42
N GLU A 190 19.19 -21.57 4.11
CA GLU A 190 19.20 -22.98 3.70
C GLU A 190 17.99 -23.35 2.84
N ILE A 191 16.95 -22.52 2.86
CA ILE A 191 15.69 -22.79 2.16
C ILE A 191 15.63 -21.90 0.90
N ARG A 192 15.90 -22.47 -0.27
CA ARG A 192 16.03 -21.77 -1.56
C ARG A 192 14.92 -20.72 -1.83
N PRO A 193 13.61 -21.00 -1.68
CA PRO A 193 12.57 -20.01 -1.89
C PRO A 193 12.65 -18.85 -0.90
N LEU A 194 13.02 -19.09 0.36
CA LEU A 194 13.16 -18.04 1.39
C LEU A 194 14.41 -17.20 1.15
N CYS A 195 15.49 -17.80 0.69
CA CYS A 195 16.70 -17.08 0.27
C CYS A 195 16.39 -16.12 -0.90
N ALA A 196 15.62 -16.56 -1.91
CA ALA A 196 15.19 -15.71 -3.00
C ALA A 196 14.29 -14.57 -2.52
N GLN A 197 13.34 -14.85 -1.63
CA GLN A 197 12.46 -13.86 -1.01
C GLN A 197 13.26 -12.82 -0.20
N ARG A 198 14.28 -13.25 0.57
CA ARG A 198 15.18 -12.36 1.30
C ARG A 198 15.88 -11.36 0.37
N ARG A 199 16.36 -11.80 -0.79
CA ARG A 199 17.03 -10.91 -1.76
C ARG A 199 16.10 -9.81 -2.28
N VAL A 200 14.81 -10.09 -2.45
CA VAL A 200 13.80 -9.07 -2.80
C VAL A 200 13.59 -8.11 -1.64
N LEU A 201 13.54 -8.61 -0.40
CA LEU A 201 13.38 -7.78 0.80
C LEU A 201 14.59 -6.85 1.04
N GLU A 202 15.81 -7.33 0.79
CA GLU A 202 17.05 -6.57 0.99
C GLU A 202 17.23 -5.44 -0.03
N SER A 203 16.63 -5.56 -1.21
CA SER A 203 16.75 -4.57 -2.28
C SER A 203 15.48 -4.51 -3.16
N PRO A 204 14.34 -4.05 -2.60
CA PRO A 204 13.08 -3.97 -3.35
C PRO A 204 13.19 -3.02 -4.55
N GLU A 205 14.00 -1.95 -4.45
CA GLU A 205 14.27 -1.01 -5.54
C GLU A 205 14.90 -1.71 -6.74
N ARG A 206 15.84 -2.62 -6.49
CA ARG A 206 16.47 -3.42 -7.55
C ARG A 206 15.48 -4.42 -8.16
N ALA A 207 14.59 -5.00 -7.36
CA ALA A 207 13.55 -5.88 -7.87
C ALA A 207 12.58 -5.13 -8.80
N VAL A 208 12.17 -3.91 -8.43
CA VAL A 208 11.35 -3.02 -9.28
C VAL A 208 12.09 -2.65 -10.56
N ALA A 209 13.38 -2.28 -10.48
CA ALA A 209 14.17 -1.93 -11.66
C ALA A 209 14.31 -3.09 -12.65
N ARG A 210 14.53 -4.31 -12.16
CA ARG A 210 14.63 -5.51 -13.01
C ARG A 210 13.32 -5.85 -13.71
N LEU A 211 12.20 -5.64 -13.02
CA LEU A 211 10.87 -5.77 -13.61
C LEU A 211 10.69 -4.79 -14.77
N MET A 212 11.09 -3.54 -14.60
CA MET A 212 10.97 -2.51 -15.61
C MET A 212 11.87 -2.76 -16.83
N ALA A 213 13.00 -3.46 -16.67
CA ALA A 213 13.91 -3.77 -17.78
C ALA A 213 13.22 -4.53 -18.94
N GLY A 214 12.09 -5.20 -18.67
CA GLY A 214 11.30 -5.87 -19.69
C GLY A 214 10.43 -4.93 -20.55
N ILE A 215 10.15 -3.73 -20.09
CA ILE A 215 9.26 -2.77 -20.75
C ILE A 215 9.97 -1.48 -21.21
N VAL A 216 11.15 -1.17 -20.68
CA VAL A 216 11.97 -0.04 -21.11
C VAL A 216 12.72 -0.42 -22.39
N ILE A 217 12.58 0.38 -23.44
CA ILE A 217 13.26 0.15 -24.75
C ILE A 217 14.42 1.10 -25.02
N ASP A 218 14.50 2.20 -24.31
CA ASP A 218 15.63 3.15 -24.44
C ASP A 218 16.84 2.66 -23.62
N ASP A 219 17.94 2.35 -24.29
CA ASP A 219 19.17 1.84 -23.67
C ASP A 219 19.79 2.85 -22.68
N GLY A 220 19.68 4.15 -22.98
CA GLY A 220 20.17 5.22 -22.12
C GLY A 220 19.38 5.32 -20.81
N ALA A 221 18.04 5.27 -20.90
CA ALA A 221 17.14 5.26 -19.75
C ALA A 221 17.35 3.98 -18.91
N LEU A 222 17.51 2.82 -19.56
CA LEU A 222 17.78 1.56 -18.87
C LEU A 222 19.13 1.57 -18.15
N ALA A 223 20.18 2.08 -18.79
CA ALA A 223 21.49 2.25 -18.18
C ALA A 223 21.46 3.23 -17.00
N ALA A 224 20.70 4.32 -17.09
CA ALA A 224 20.51 5.26 -16.00
C ALA A 224 19.78 4.59 -14.81
N LEU A 225 18.75 3.80 -15.07
CA LEU A 225 18.03 3.05 -14.06
C LEU A 225 18.95 2.06 -13.33
N ARG A 226 19.76 1.28 -14.07
CA ARG A 226 20.74 0.33 -13.50
C ARG A 226 21.75 1.01 -12.60
N ARG A 227 22.30 2.17 -13.01
CA ARG A 227 23.23 2.94 -12.17
C ARG A 227 22.60 3.39 -10.84
N ARG A 228 21.34 3.83 -10.87
CA ARG A 228 20.61 4.26 -9.65
C ARG A 228 20.40 3.13 -8.66
N THR A 229 20.24 1.90 -9.14
CA THR A 229 19.95 0.72 -8.32
C THR A 229 21.17 -0.14 -7.99
N GLY A 230 22.37 0.26 -8.45
CA GLY A 230 23.61 -0.49 -8.25
C GLY A 230 23.61 -1.85 -8.96
N ASP A 231 22.88 -1.96 -10.06
CA ASP A 231 22.74 -3.17 -10.88
C ASP A 231 23.62 -3.00 -12.15
N GLY A 232 24.92 -2.75 -11.93
CA GLY A 232 25.93 -2.62 -12.96
C GLY A 232 26.81 -3.87 -13.09
#